data_257ef59c6c1dc5ad03ca8313eaed7de1
#
_entry.id   257ef59c6c1dc5ad03ca8313eaed7de1
#
_cell.length_a   1.000
_cell.length_b   1.000
_cell.length_c   1.000
_cell.angle_alpha   90.00
_cell.angle_beta   90.00
_cell.angle_gamma   90.00
#
_symmetry.space_group_name_H-M   'P 1'
#
loop_
_entity.id
_entity.type
_entity.pdbx_description
1 polymer ?
#
loop_
_entity_poly.entity_id
_entity_poly.type
_entity_poly.pdbx_seq_one_letter_code
_entity_poly.pdbx_strand_id
1 'polypeptide(L)'
;SGLRINRAGDDAAGLAISEKMRGQIRGLEMASKNSQDGISLIQTAEGALTETHAILQRMRELTVQAGNGTQQAEDLGAIKDEMDALIEEIDGISNRTEFNGKKLLDGTNSTTFQIGDQLKSIDTAINTVSTQRAKLGAVQNRLEHTINNLGASGENLTAAESRIRDVDMAKEMSEFTKNNILSQASQAMLAQANQQPQNVLQLLR
;
A
#
# COMPACT_ATOMS: atom_id res chain seq x y z
N SER A 1 -9.05 -4.00 -31.14
CA SER A 1 -8.69 -4.21 -29.74
C SER A 1 -8.23 -2.94 -29.02
N GLY A 2 -8.14 -1.76 -29.59
CA GLY A 2 -7.66 -0.52 -28.94
C GLY A 2 -6.17 -0.49 -28.63
N LEU A 3 -5.44 -1.58 -28.86
CA LEU A 3 -4.01 -1.68 -28.60
C LEU A 3 -3.24 -1.62 -29.95
N ARG A 4 -2.21 -0.77 -29.99
CA ARG A 4 -1.30 -0.65 -31.15
C ARG A 4 -0.31 -1.81 -31.18
N ILE A 5 0.14 -2.27 -30.02
CA ILE A 5 1.10 -3.36 -29.86
C ILE A 5 0.41 -4.51 -29.13
N ASN A 6 0.12 -5.61 -29.80
CA ASN A 6 -0.49 -6.80 -29.22
C ASN A 6 0.40 -8.04 -29.35
N ARG A 7 1.25 -8.08 -30.38
CA ARG A 7 2.16 -9.20 -30.64
C ARG A 7 3.59 -8.69 -30.84
N ALA A 8 4.56 -9.57 -30.62
CA ALA A 8 5.98 -9.24 -30.83
C ALA A 8 6.30 -8.82 -32.28
N GLY A 9 5.47 -9.26 -33.25
CA GLY A 9 5.60 -8.87 -34.65
C GLY A 9 5.18 -7.42 -34.95
N ASP A 10 4.41 -6.77 -34.07
CA ASP A 10 3.94 -5.39 -34.27
C ASP A 10 5.06 -4.40 -33.90
N ASP A 11 5.69 -4.59 -32.75
CA ASP A 11 6.86 -3.85 -32.27
C ASP A 11 7.47 -4.62 -31.09
N ALA A 12 8.54 -5.36 -31.33
CA ALA A 12 9.19 -6.19 -30.31
C ALA A 12 9.80 -5.37 -29.17
N ALA A 13 10.37 -4.19 -29.48
CA ALA A 13 10.98 -3.31 -28.49
C ALA A 13 9.91 -2.63 -27.63
N GLY A 14 8.86 -2.10 -28.25
CA GLY A 14 7.73 -1.49 -27.55
C GLY A 14 6.98 -2.50 -26.66
N LEU A 15 6.80 -3.75 -27.13
CA LEU A 15 6.19 -4.81 -26.32
C LEU A 15 7.05 -5.13 -25.10
N ALA A 16 8.36 -5.32 -25.26
CA ALA A 16 9.27 -5.60 -24.15
C ALA A 16 9.27 -4.48 -23.10
N ILE A 17 9.26 -3.22 -23.52
CA ILE A 17 9.19 -2.05 -22.63
C ILE A 17 7.84 -2.04 -21.90
N SER A 18 6.72 -2.26 -22.60
CA SER A 18 5.38 -2.25 -22.00
C SER A 18 5.23 -3.38 -20.97
N GLU A 19 5.71 -4.59 -21.27
CA GLU A 19 5.69 -5.72 -20.32
C GLU A 19 6.55 -5.46 -19.08
N LYS A 20 7.72 -4.81 -19.25
CA LYS A 20 8.55 -4.37 -18.12
C LYS A 20 7.82 -3.32 -17.26
N MET A 21 7.18 -2.33 -17.88
CA MET A 21 6.39 -1.31 -17.18
C MET A 21 5.21 -1.93 -16.42
N ARG A 22 4.50 -2.89 -17.01
CA ARG A 22 3.44 -3.65 -16.34
C ARG A 22 3.94 -4.44 -15.12
N GLY A 23 5.12 -5.05 -15.24
CA GLY A 23 5.78 -5.69 -14.12
C GLY A 23 6.07 -4.70 -12.98
N GLN A 24 6.55 -3.50 -13.32
CA GLN A 24 6.79 -2.44 -12.35
C GLN A 24 5.50 -1.92 -11.72
N ILE A 25 4.45 -1.67 -12.50
CA ILE A 25 3.14 -1.22 -12.00
C ILE A 25 2.60 -2.22 -10.96
N ARG A 26 2.57 -3.53 -11.29
CA ARG A 26 2.16 -4.58 -10.33
C ARG A 26 3.05 -4.60 -9.07
N GLY A 27 4.34 -4.37 -9.23
CA GLY A 27 5.28 -4.26 -8.10
C GLY A 27 4.95 -3.08 -7.18
N LEU A 28 4.62 -1.92 -7.75
CA LEU A 28 4.20 -0.72 -7.01
C LEU A 28 2.85 -0.91 -6.30
N GLU A 29 1.88 -1.56 -6.96
CA GLU A 29 0.59 -1.91 -6.36
C GLU A 29 0.76 -2.85 -5.15
N MET A 30 1.60 -3.88 -5.28
CA MET A 30 1.92 -4.77 -4.17
C MET A 30 2.66 -4.06 -3.04
N ALA A 31 3.59 -3.15 -3.36
CA ALA A 31 4.29 -2.35 -2.36
C ALA A 31 3.33 -1.40 -1.62
N SER A 32 2.36 -0.81 -2.32
CA SER A 32 1.30 0.00 -1.72
C SER A 32 0.43 -0.81 -0.76
N LYS A 33 0.00 -2.01 -1.18
CA LYS A 33 -0.76 -2.93 -0.34
C LYS A 33 0.03 -3.35 0.90
N ASN A 34 1.29 -3.74 0.74
CA ASN A 34 2.15 -4.11 1.87
C ASN A 34 2.35 -2.94 2.85
N SER A 35 2.40 -1.71 2.35
CA SER A 35 2.48 -0.51 3.19
C SER A 35 1.19 -0.28 3.98
N GLN A 36 0.02 -0.53 3.39
CA GLN A 36 -1.27 -0.46 4.07
C GLN A 36 -1.40 -1.54 5.16
N ASP A 37 -0.95 -2.77 4.88
CA ASP A 37 -0.89 -3.84 5.86
C ASP A 37 0.04 -3.47 7.03
N GLY A 38 1.19 -2.83 6.73
CA GLY A 38 2.11 -2.28 7.72
C GLY A 38 1.47 -1.21 8.61
N ILE A 39 0.68 -0.30 8.04
CA ILE A 39 -0.07 0.72 8.80
C ILE A 39 -1.08 0.05 9.73
N SER A 40 -1.82 -0.94 9.25
CA SER A 40 -2.81 -1.67 10.05
C SER A 40 -2.17 -2.39 11.24
N LEU A 41 -0.99 -3.00 11.04
CA LEU A 41 -0.20 -3.62 12.09
C LEU A 41 0.23 -2.58 13.15
N ILE A 42 0.75 -1.42 12.69
CA ILE A 42 1.16 -0.32 13.58
C ILE A 42 -0.01 0.19 14.40
N GLN A 43 -1.17 0.42 13.79
CA GLN A 43 -2.38 0.88 14.48
C GLN A 43 -2.85 -0.10 15.55
N THR A 44 -2.76 -1.41 15.29
CA THR A 44 -3.08 -2.44 16.27
C THR A 44 -2.12 -2.37 17.47
N ALA A 45 -0.82 -2.26 17.21
CA ALA A 45 0.19 -2.12 18.26
C ALA A 45 0.03 -0.82 19.06
N GLU A 46 -0.27 0.29 18.38
CA GLU A 46 -0.46 1.61 19.02
C GLU A 46 -1.70 1.63 19.93
N GLY A 47 -2.79 0.99 19.50
CA GLY A 47 -3.99 0.82 20.34
C GLY A 47 -3.64 0.11 21.65
N ALA A 48 -2.96 -1.03 21.58
CA ALA A 48 -2.53 -1.78 22.76
C ALA A 48 -1.57 -0.99 23.67
N LEU A 49 -0.63 -0.25 23.08
CA LEU A 49 0.29 0.61 23.84
C LEU A 49 -0.42 1.80 24.49
N THR A 50 -1.52 2.28 23.92
CA THR A 50 -2.34 3.34 24.52
C THR A 50 -3.01 2.84 25.80
N GLU A 51 -3.59 1.64 25.78
CA GLU A 51 -4.15 1.00 26.97
C GLU A 51 -3.07 0.73 28.02
N THR A 52 -1.93 0.18 27.61
CA THR A 52 -0.78 -0.03 28.51
C THR A 52 -0.33 1.27 29.17
N HIS A 53 -0.30 2.37 28.42
CA HIS A 53 0.06 3.69 28.96
C HIS A 53 -0.95 4.16 30.03
N ALA A 54 -2.25 4.00 29.79
CA ALA A 54 -3.30 4.36 30.73
C ALA A 54 -3.19 3.54 32.03
N ILE A 55 -2.94 2.23 31.91
CA ILE A 55 -2.73 1.35 33.05
C ILE A 55 -1.51 1.79 33.86
N LEU A 56 -0.38 2.08 33.20
CA LEU A 56 0.83 2.56 33.90
C LEU A 56 0.62 3.89 34.64
N GLN A 57 -0.16 4.80 34.05
CA GLN A 57 -0.54 6.05 34.74
C GLN A 57 -1.36 5.76 35.98
N ARG A 58 -2.31 4.82 35.91
CA ARG A 58 -3.09 4.39 37.07
C ARG A 58 -2.21 3.75 38.15
N MET A 59 -1.28 2.89 37.77
CA MET A 59 -0.30 2.30 38.71
C MET A 59 0.55 3.38 39.37
N ARG A 60 0.94 4.43 38.65
CA ARG A 60 1.67 5.56 39.19
C ARG A 60 0.84 6.30 40.26
N GLU A 61 -0.44 6.56 40.00
CA GLU A 61 -1.36 7.19 40.93
C GLU A 61 -1.48 6.36 42.22
N LEU A 62 -1.69 5.04 42.08
CA LEU A 62 -1.79 4.12 43.24
C LEU A 62 -0.50 4.09 44.06
N THR A 63 0.66 4.10 43.39
CA THR A 63 1.95 4.14 44.10
C THR A 63 2.14 5.43 44.89
N VAL A 64 1.74 6.57 44.33
CA VAL A 64 1.77 7.86 45.03
C VAL A 64 0.78 7.86 46.22
N GLN A 65 -0.41 7.27 46.03
CA GLN A 65 -1.41 7.13 47.05
C GLN A 65 -0.90 6.24 48.21
N ALA A 66 -0.28 5.10 47.88
CA ALA A 66 0.30 4.19 48.87
C ALA A 66 1.46 4.86 49.68
N GLY A 67 2.22 5.76 49.01
CA GLY A 67 3.29 6.53 49.66
C GLY A 67 2.80 7.63 50.59
N ASN A 68 1.52 7.94 50.60
CA ASN A 68 0.92 8.92 51.52
C ASN A 68 0.71 8.28 52.88
N GLY A 69 1.40 8.78 53.92
CA GLY A 69 1.40 8.24 55.30
C GLY A 69 0.05 8.28 56.03
N THR A 70 -1.05 8.59 55.34
CA THR A 70 -2.43 8.60 55.90
C THR A 70 -3.17 7.29 55.67
N GLN A 71 -2.61 6.35 54.90
CA GLN A 71 -3.24 5.08 54.50
C GLN A 71 -3.15 4.06 55.66
N GLN A 72 -4.24 3.33 55.90
CA GLN A 72 -4.29 2.20 56.83
C GLN A 72 -3.87 0.89 56.15
N ALA A 73 -3.61 -0.16 56.93
CA ALA A 73 -3.17 -1.45 56.40
C ALA A 73 -4.20 -2.08 55.42
N GLU A 74 -5.49 -1.87 55.66
CA GLU A 74 -6.58 -2.35 54.81
C GLU A 74 -6.60 -1.59 53.47
N ASP A 75 -6.37 -0.27 53.48
CA ASP A 75 -6.29 0.55 52.27
C ASP A 75 -5.07 0.16 51.41
N LEU A 76 -3.93 -0.10 52.03
CA LEU A 76 -2.72 -0.58 51.38
C LEU A 76 -2.93 -1.98 50.78
N GLY A 77 -3.73 -2.84 51.44
CA GLY A 77 -4.15 -4.14 50.90
C GLY A 77 -4.94 -3.99 49.61
N ALA A 78 -5.96 -3.12 49.62
CA ALA A 78 -6.78 -2.87 48.42
C ALA A 78 -5.97 -2.25 47.27
N ILE A 79 -5.05 -1.31 47.57
CA ILE A 79 -4.15 -0.74 46.54
C ILE A 79 -3.26 -1.82 45.93
N LYS A 80 -2.74 -2.75 46.78
CA LYS A 80 -1.92 -3.85 46.27
C LYS A 80 -2.71 -4.77 45.34
N ASP A 81 -3.92 -5.14 45.73
CA ASP A 81 -4.78 -6.01 44.92
C ASP A 81 -5.11 -5.35 43.56
N GLU A 82 -5.38 -4.03 43.54
CA GLU A 82 -5.57 -3.28 42.28
C GLU A 82 -4.29 -3.24 41.45
N MET A 83 -3.12 -3.05 42.04
CA MET A 83 -1.82 -3.08 41.38
C MET A 83 -1.55 -4.45 40.71
N ASP A 84 -1.79 -5.54 41.47
CA ASP A 84 -1.60 -6.90 40.95
C ASP A 84 -2.52 -7.18 39.78
N ALA A 85 -3.79 -6.76 39.81
CA ALA A 85 -4.74 -6.88 38.68
C ALA A 85 -4.29 -6.05 37.48
N LEU A 86 -3.75 -4.87 37.67
CA LEU A 86 -3.22 -4.03 36.58
C LEU A 86 -1.98 -4.64 35.91
N ILE A 87 -1.13 -5.31 36.68
CA ILE A 87 0.03 -6.06 36.15
C ILE A 87 -0.44 -7.23 35.29
N GLU A 88 -1.42 -8.02 35.77
CA GLU A 88 -2.01 -9.12 35.00
C GLU A 88 -2.64 -8.62 33.69
N GLU A 89 -3.28 -7.45 33.72
CA GLU A 89 -3.86 -6.87 32.48
C GLU A 89 -2.79 -6.44 31.48
N ILE A 90 -1.66 -5.87 31.93
CA ILE A 90 -0.54 -5.56 31.03
C ILE A 90 0.02 -6.81 30.39
N ASP A 91 0.22 -7.87 31.18
CA ASP A 91 0.66 -9.17 30.64
C ASP A 91 -0.37 -9.74 29.64
N GLY A 92 -1.65 -9.60 29.98
CA GLY A 92 -2.75 -9.96 29.08
C GLY A 92 -2.71 -9.20 27.77
N ILE A 93 -2.53 -7.88 27.79
CA ILE A 93 -2.39 -7.04 26.59
C ILE A 93 -1.19 -7.50 25.75
N SER A 94 -0.03 -7.73 26.40
CA SER A 94 1.17 -8.21 25.71
C SER A 94 0.94 -9.53 24.98
N ASN A 95 0.20 -10.45 25.62
CA ASN A 95 -0.06 -11.78 25.06
C ASN A 95 -1.20 -11.82 24.05
N ARG A 96 -2.19 -10.92 24.14
CA ARG A 96 -3.37 -10.88 23.25
C ARG A 96 -3.17 -10.00 22.04
N THR A 97 -2.21 -9.06 22.06
CA THR A 97 -1.98 -8.15 20.94
C THR A 97 -1.26 -8.87 19.82
N GLU A 98 -2.03 -9.26 18.82
CA GLU A 98 -1.51 -9.95 17.63
C GLU A 98 -2.06 -9.35 16.33
N PHE A 99 -1.33 -9.53 15.26
CA PHE A 99 -1.73 -9.18 13.90
C PHE A 99 -1.37 -10.36 12.97
N ASN A 100 -2.37 -10.91 12.31
CA ASN A 100 -2.20 -12.08 11.43
C ASN A 100 -1.43 -13.25 12.09
N GLY A 101 -1.76 -13.56 13.35
CA GLY A 101 -1.13 -14.63 14.14
C GLY A 101 0.28 -14.34 14.63
N LYS A 102 0.77 -13.09 14.46
CA LYS A 102 2.05 -12.62 15.01
C LYS A 102 1.81 -11.74 16.22
N LYS A 103 2.38 -12.10 17.35
CA LYS A 103 2.38 -11.27 18.56
C LYS A 103 3.24 -10.04 18.32
N LEU A 104 2.75 -8.86 18.74
CA LEU A 104 3.41 -7.60 18.49
C LEU A 104 4.18 -7.06 19.69
N LEU A 105 3.79 -7.45 20.92
CA LEU A 105 4.29 -6.88 22.18
C LEU A 105 4.91 -7.92 23.13
N ASP A 106 5.15 -9.14 22.68
CA ASP A 106 5.71 -10.24 23.48
C ASP A 106 7.25 -10.20 23.62
N GLY A 107 7.88 -9.14 23.13
CA GLY A 107 9.35 -8.98 23.16
C GLY A 107 10.07 -9.65 21.99
N THR A 108 9.44 -10.51 21.21
CA THR A 108 10.05 -11.14 20.02
C THR A 108 10.28 -10.14 18.90
N ASN A 109 9.54 -9.02 18.92
CA ASN A 109 9.67 -7.90 17.98
C ASN A 109 10.38 -6.67 18.59
N SER A 110 11.34 -6.86 19.51
CA SER A 110 12.18 -5.81 20.12
C SER A 110 11.49 -4.88 21.15
N THR A 111 10.40 -5.30 21.79
CA THR A 111 9.79 -4.55 22.88
C THR A 111 9.76 -5.39 24.15
N THR A 112 10.87 -5.47 24.86
CA THR A 112 10.90 -6.09 26.20
C THR A 112 10.31 -5.13 27.21
N PHE A 113 9.19 -5.51 27.81
CA PHE A 113 8.53 -4.76 28.86
C PHE A 113 8.69 -5.52 30.19
N GLN A 114 9.47 -4.97 31.12
CA GLN A 114 9.57 -5.47 32.49
C GLN A 114 9.16 -4.37 33.46
N ILE A 115 8.14 -4.63 34.27
CA ILE A 115 7.65 -3.71 35.31
C ILE A 115 8.11 -4.25 36.65
N GLY A 116 8.94 -3.48 37.31
CA GLY A 116 9.32 -3.75 38.73
C GLY A 116 8.58 -2.85 39.70
N ASP A 117 8.49 -3.24 40.94
CA ASP A 117 7.63 -2.73 42.04
C ASP A 117 7.91 -1.29 42.51
N GLN A 118 8.61 -0.43 41.75
CA GLN A 118 8.97 0.93 42.26
C GLN A 118 8.51 2.02 41.29
N LEU A 119 8.10 3.17 41.84
CA LEU A 119 7.68 4.37 41.08
C LEU A 119 8.66 4.74 39.95
N LYS A 120 9.96 4.59 40.20
CA LYS A 120 11.01 4.86 39.21
C LYS A 120 10.95 3.88 38.01
N SER A 121 10.57 2.62 38.25
CA SER A 121 10.41 1.63 37.19
C SER A 121 9.14 1.92 36.36
N ILE A 122 8.06 2.36 37.01
CA ILE A 122 6.83 2.76 36.32
C ILE A 122 7.08 3.99 35.47
N ASP A 123 7.76 5.03 35.95
CA ASP A 123 8.11 6.21 35.19
C ASP A 123 9.02 5.85 33.97
N THR A 124 9.95 4.91 34.16
CA THR A 124 10.81 4.41 33.09
C THR A 124 9.97 3.64 32.05
N ALA A 125 9.02 2.83 32.49
CA ALA A 125 8.11 2.11 31.63
C ALA A 125 7.22 3.07 30.81
N ILE A 126 6.65 4.10 31.46
CA ILE A 126 5.86 5.15 30.79
C ILE A 126 6.69 5.83 29.67
N ASN A 127 7.94 6.21 29.99
CA ASN A 127 8.83 6.84 29.02
C ASN A 127 9.18 5.89 27.85
N THR A 128 9.37 4.60 28.15
CA THR A 128 9.65 3.59 27.12
C THR A 128 8.45 3.41 26.19
N VAL A 129 7.23 3.27 26.73
CA VAL A 129 6.00 3.18 25.94
C VAL A 129 5.80 4.45 25.10
N SER A 130 5.99 5.63 25.68
CA SER A 130 5.85 6.90 24.97
C SER A 130 6.85 7.01 23.81
N THR A 131 8.11 6.61 24.04
CA THR A 131 9.14 6.58 23.01
C THR A 131 8.79 5.58 21.88
N GLN A 132 8.27 4.42 22.23
CA GLN A 132 7.86 3.41 21.26
C GLN A 132 6.68 3.89 20.41
N ARG A 133 5.67 4.52 21.05
CA ARG A 133 4.54 5.14 20.33
C ARG A 133 5.01 6.22 19.36
N ALA A 134 5.93 7.08 19.78
CA ALA A 134 6.50 8.10 18.89
C ALA A 134 7.23 7.49 17.68
N LYS A 135 7.96 6.39 17.88
CA LYS A 135 8.60 5.66 16.77
C LYS A 135 7.57 5.04 15.83
N LEU A 136 6.52 4.42 16.36
CA LEU A 136 5.45 3.84 15.54
C LEU A 136 4.73 4.92 14.72
N GLY A 137 4.38 6.06 15.32
CA GLY A 137 3.79 7.19 14.61
C GLY A 137 4.71 7.75 13.51
N ALA A 138 6.01 7.83 13.75
CA ALA A 138 6.98 8.25 12.73
C ALA A 138 7.04 7.25 11.56
N VAL A 139 6.99 5.95 11.83
CA VAL A 139 6.96 4.91 10.78
C VAL A 139 5.65 4.97 10.01
N GLN A 140 4.52 5.16 10.68
CA GLN A 140 3.22 5.33 10.03
C GLN A 140 3.23 6.51 9.05
N ASN A 141 3.67 7.69 9.47
CA ASN A 141 3.80 8.86 8.59
C ASN A 141 4.70 8.57 7.37
N ARG A 142 5.81 7.85 7.58
CA ARG A 142 6.69 7.44 6.48
C ARG A 142 5.99 6.50 5.50
N LEU A 143 5.20 5.55 5.99
CA LEU A 143 4.44 4.63 5.16
C LEU A 143 3.35 5.36 4.36
N GLU A 144 2.66 6.33 4.96
CA GLU A 144 1.67 7.17 4.26
C GLU A 144 2.31 7.97 3.12
N HIS A 145 3.46 8.61 3.37
CA HIS A 145 4.22 9.27 2.31
C HIS A 145 4.71 8.30 1.22
N THR A 146 5.09 7.09 1.61
CA THR A 146 5.49 6.04 0.67
C THR A 146 4.32 5.63 -0.21
N ILE A 147 3.13 5.42 0.34
CA ILE A 147 1.91 5.08 -0.42
C ILE A 147 1.59 6.18 -1.45
N ASN A 148 1.64 7.43 -1.04
CA ASN A 148 1.39 8.55 -1.95
C ASN A 148 2.41 8.60 -3.11
N ASN A 149 3.68 8.38 -2.81
CA ASN A 149 4.74 8.32 -3.83
C ASN A 149 4.57 7.12 -4.78
N LEU A 150 4.24 5.94 -4.23
CA LEU A 150 3.96 4.75 -5.02
C LEU A 150 2.75 4.93 -5.94
N GLY A 151 1.70 5.60 -5.45
CA GLY A 151 0.52 5.96 -6.24
C GLY A 151 0.87 6.84 -7.42
N ALA A 152 1.57 7.95 -7.18
CA ALA A 152 2.01 8.87 -8.24
C ALA A 152 2.96 8.18 -9.25
N SER A 153 3.86 7.34 -8.77
CA SER A 153 4.77 6.58 -9.63
C SER A 153 4.01 5.56 -10.50
N GLY A 154 3.02 4.87 -9.93
CA GLY A 154 2.15 3.94 -10.65
C GLY A 154 1.33 4.63 -11.74
N GLU A 155 0.74 5.78 -11.44
CA GLU A 155 -0.02 6.58 -12.40
C GLU A 155 0.86 7.05 -13.56
N ASN A 156 2.05 7.57 -13.27
CA ASN A 156 3.01 7.99 -14.30
C ASN A 156 3.45 6.83 -15.20
N LEU A 157 3.71 5.66 -14.62
CA LEU A 157 4.08 4.47 -15.39
C LEU A 157 2.92 3.96 -16.23
N THR A 158 1.69 3.98 -15.73
CA THR A 158 0.48 3.61 -16.46
C THR A 158 0.25 4.55 -17.64
N ALA A 159 0.41 5.86 -17.42
CA ALA A 159 0.32 6.85 -18.50
C ALA A 159 1.42 6.66 -19.56
N ALA A 160 2.63 6.29 -19.15
CA ALA A 160 3.71 6.00 -20.08
C ALA A 160 3.49 4.70 -20.86
N GLU A 161 2.98 3.65 -20.20
CA GLU A 161 2.63 2.37 -20.84
C GLU A 161 1.51 2.56 -21.88
N SER A 162 0.47 3.32 -21.52
CA SER A 162 -0.63 3.67 -22.41
C SER A 162 -0.12 4.39 -23.68
N ARG A 163 0.79 5.36 -23.56
CA ARG A 163 1.38 6.04 -24.73
C ARG A 163 2.16 5.10 -25.66
N ILE A 164 2.72 4.02 -25.13
CA ILE A 164 3.45 3.03 -25.94
C ILE A 164 2.49 2.05 -26.59
N ARG A 165 1.50 1.58 -25.87
CA ARG A 165 0.69 0.42 -26.23
C ARG A 165 -0.66 0.75 -26.85
N ASP A 166 -1.28 1.86 -26.45
CA ASP A 166 -2.63 2.17 -26.93
C ASP A 166 -2.63 2.84 -28.28
N VAL A 167 -3.72 2.64 -29.01
CA VAL A 167 -3.98 3.24 -30.31
C VAL A 167 -4.80 4.51 -30.16
N ASP A 168 -4.42 5.56 -30.87
CA ASP A 168 -5.33 6.69 -31.13
C ASP A 168 -6.40 6.23 -32.15
N MET A 169 -7.56 5.84 -31.60
CA MET A 169 -8.66 5.30 -32.39
C MET A 169 -9.16 6.28 -33.43
N ALA A 170 -9.11 7.59 -33.19
CA ALA A 170 -9.54 8.58 -34.17
C ALA A 170 -8.61 8.62 -35.40
N LYS A 171 -7.30 8.56 -35.16
CA LYS A 171 -6.29 8.51 -36.19
C LYS A 171 -6.36 7.20 -36.96
N GLU A 172 -6.48 6.07 -36.28
CA GLU A 172 -6.55 4.75 -36.90
C GLU A 172 -7.80 4.57 -37.76
N MET A 173 -8.97 5.04 -37.29
CA MET A 173 -10.20 5.04 -38.09
C MET A 173 -10.10 5.94 -39.32
N SER A 174 -9.39 7.06 -39.22
CA SER A 174 -9.14 7.92 -40.39
C SER A 174 -8.25 7.25 -41.41
N GLU A 175 -7.19 6.57 -40.98
CA GLU A 175 -6.31 5.78 -41.86
C GLU A 175 -7.03 4.58 -42.45
N PHE A 176 -7.85 3.88 -41.71
CA PHE A 176 -8.68 2.77 -42.18
C PHE A 176 -9.65 3.22 -43.27
N THR A 177 -10.35 4.34 -43.02
CA THR A 177 -11.27 4.91 -44.02
C THR A 177 -10.55 5.33 -45.28
N LYS A 178 -9.41 6.01 -45.16
CA LYS A 178 -8.54 6.39 -46.29
C LYS A 178 -8.11 5.17 -47.11
N ASN A 179 -7.64 4.11 -46.43
CA ASN A 179 -7.18 2.89 -47.09
C ASN A 179 -8.32 2.16 -47.80
N ASN A 180 -9.52 2.14 -47.23
CA ASN A 180 -10.72 1.59 -47.89
C ASN A 180 -11.09 2.39 -49.14
N ILE A 181 -11.11 3.73 -49.08
CA ILE A 181 -11.39 4.58 -50.25
C ILE A 181 -10.33 4.36 -51.32
N LEU A 182 -9.04 4.32 -50.96
CA LEU A 182 -7.96 4.07 -51.91
C LEU A 182 -8.06 2.68 -52.55
N SER A 183 -8.43 1.65 -51.77
CA SER A 183 -8.65 0.29 -52.28
C SER A 183 -9.80 0.25 -53.29
N GLN A 184 -10.93 0.88 -53.00
CA GLN A 184 -12.09 0.97 -53.87
C GLN A 184 -11.75 1.77 -55.14
N ALA A 185 -11.06 2.91 -55.01
CA ALA A 185 -10.62 3.72 -56.13
C ALA A 185 -9.64 2.95 -57.04
N SER A 186 -8.69 2.22 -56.44
CA SER A 186 -7.73 1.39 -57.20
C SER A 186 -8.42 0.26 -57.96
N GLN A 187 -9.42 -0.40 -57.36
CA GLN A 187 -10.23 -1.42 -58.06
C GLN A 187 -11.04 -0.84 -59.21
N ALA A 188 -11.65 0.34 -59.00
CA ALA A 188 -12.38 1.04 -60.06
C ALA A 188 -11.46 1.46 -61.23
N MET A 189 -10.27 2.00 -60.91
CA MET A 189 -9.26 2.37 -61.89
C MET A 189 -8.72 1.14 -62.68
N LEU A 190 -8.50 0.02 -61.99
CA LEU A 190 -8.10 -1.24 -62.61
C LEU A 190 -9.18 -1.78 -63.59
N ALA A 191 -10.45 -1.72 -63.21
CA ALA A 191 -11.57 -2.09 -64.05
C ALA A 191 -11.64 -1.21 -65.33
N GLN A 192 -11.45 0.12 -65.15
CA GLN A 192 -11.41 1.07 -66.26
C GLN A 192 -10.20 0.85 -67.13
N ALA A 193 -9.01 0.60 -66.60
CA ALA A 193 -7.80 0.30 -67.34
C ALA A 193 -7.93 -0.99 -68.15
N ASN A 194 -8.60 -2.01 -67.63
CA ASN A 194 -8.89 -3.26 -68.38
C ASN A 194 -9.93 -3.11 -69.52
N GLN A 195 -10.77 -2.08 -69.45
CA GLN A 195 -11.72 -1.77 -70.55
C GLN A 195 -11.09 -0.97 -71.67
N GLN A 196 -10.05 -0.18 -71.44
CA GLN A 196 -9.38 0.64 -72.43
C GLN A 196 -8.88 -0.18 -73.65
N PRO A 197 -8.21 -1.33 -73.51
CA PRO A 197 -7.77 -2.14 -74.65
C PRO A 197 -8.94 -2.67 -75.48
N GLN A 198 -10.09 -2.97 -74.88
CA GLN A 198 -11.29 -3.43 -75.57
C GLN A 198 -11.92 -2.32 -76.40
N ASN A 199 -11.94 -1.08 -75.96
CA ASN A 199 -12.42 0.08 -76.67
C ASN A 199 -11.51 0.41 -77.89
N VAL A 200 -10.18 0.26 -77.70
CA VAL A 200 -9.23 0.42 -78.84
C VAL A 200 -9.39 -0.66 -79.86
N LEU A 201 -9.68 -1.91 -79.47
CA LEU A 201 -9.96 -2.99 -80.42
C LEU A 201 -11.25 -2.78 -81.24
N GLN A 202 -12.27 -2.12 -80.62
CA GLN A 202 -13.50 -1.76 -81.33
C GLN A 202 -13.32 -0.60 -82.33
N LEU A 203 -12.36 0.28 -82.11
CA LEU A 203 -12.03 1.39 -83.05
C LEU A 203 -11.15 0.95 -84.20
N LEU A 204 -10.52 -0.21 -84.12
CA LEU A 204 -9.66 -0.78 -85.18
C LEU A 204 -10.39 -1.83 -86.04
N ARG A 205 -11.66 -2.03 -85.82
CA ARG A 205 -12.57 -2.84 -86.57
C ARG A 205 -13.49 -1.96 -87.42
#